data_c31d175bf0f20fa4d2d138347d3a1f28
#
_entry.id   c31d175bf0f20fa4d2d138347d3a1f28
#
_cell.length_a   1.000
_cell.length_b   1.000
_cell.length_c   1.000
_cell.angle_alpha   90.00
_cell.angle_beta   90.00
_cell.angle_gamma   90.00
#
_symmetry.space_group_name_H-M   'P 1'
#
loop_
_entity.id
_entity.type
_entity.pdbx_description
1 polymer ?
#
loop_
_entity_poly.entity_id
_entity_poly.type
_entity_poly.pdbx_seq_one_letter_code
_entity_poly.pdbx_strand_id
1 'polypeptide(L)'
;EEVREIYKKDKFCYKKIKKKFPEFIKSKIIKKNELAIAIKANKKNLKKISDIVHPIVRKRMNLFFKKNKHKQMVILDIPLLVENKLYDKKFFLIFVQSKINEINKRLKKRPFYNKNIINNLRKLQKPLTYKKKISNYVIKNNFKPLSLRKEIKKIKREILNERSSS
;
A
#
# COMPACT_ATOMS: atom_id res chain seq x y z
N GLU A 1 3.19 -4.35 -5.81
CA GLU A 1 3.93 -4.59 -7.07
C GLU A 1 4.98 -3.52 -7.31
N GLU A 2 4.66 -2.23 -7.22
CA GLU A 2 5.55 -1.11 -7.49
C GLU A 2 6.83 -1.11 -6.65
N VAL A 3 6.75 -1.34 -5.33
CA VAL A 3 7.93 -1.44 -4.46
C VAL A 3 8.85 -2.61 -4.86
N ARG A 4 8.27 -3.70 -5.36
CA ARG A 4 9.04 -4.84 -5.86
C ARG A 4 9.83 -4.47 -7.11
N GLU A 5 9.24 -3.70 -8.01
CA GLU A 5 9.91 -3.19 -9.21
C GLU A 5 11.01 -2.18 -8.85
N ILE A 6 10.77 -1.31 -7.87
CA ILE A 6 11.81 -0.40 -7.35
C ILE A 6 13.01 -1.21 -6.85
N TYR A 7 12.79 -2.23 -6.04
CA TYR A 7 13.89 -3.06 -5.51
C TYR A 7 14.67 -3.81 -6.59
N LYS A 8 14.01 -4.17 -7.69
CA LYS A 8 14.65 -4.89 -8.78
C LYS A 8 15.38 -3.99 -9.78
N LYS A 9 14.81 -2.82 -10.11
CA LYS A 9 15.20 -2.04 -11.28
C LYS A 9 15.75 -0.65 -10.96
N ASP A 10 15.46 -0.10 -9.77
CA ASP A 10 15.84 1.27 -9.44
C ASP A 10 17.28 1.32 -8.91
N LYS A 11 18.22 1.70 -9.75
CA LYS A 11 19.66 1.80 -9.43
C LYS A 11 19.92 2.81 -8.30
N PHE A 12 19.16 3.90 -8.23
CA PHE A 12 19.32 4.92 -7.21
C PHE A 12 18.89 4.39 -5.84
N CYS A 13 17.71 3.72 -5.78
CA CYS A 13 17.27 3.03 -4.58
C CYS A 13 18.29 2.02 -4.09
N TYR A 14 18.80 1.17 -5.03
CA TYR A 14 19.83 0.19 -4.72
C TYR A 14 21.07 0.84 -4.11
N LYS A 15 21.64 1.85 -4.76
CA LYS A 15 22.85 2.54 -4.28
C LYS A 15 22.66 3.11 -2.88
N LYS A 16 21.51 3.78 -2.61
CA LYS A 16 21.21 4.34 -1.28
C LYS A 16 21.05 3.27 -0.22
N ILE A 17 20.31 2.20 -0.50
CA ILE A 17 20.11 1.11 0.46
C ILE A 17 21.41 0.36 0.70
N LYS A 18 22.18 0.04 -0.34
CA LYS A 18 23.49 -0.63 -0.22
C LYS A 18 24.47 0.20 0.60
N LYS A 19 24.55 1.52 0.36
CA LYS A 19 25.39 2.43 1.16
C LYS A 19 24.98 2.47 2.63
N LYS A 20 23.66 2.40 2.91
CA LYS A 20 23.14 2.47 4.29
C LYS A 20 23.25 1.15 5.05
N PHE A 21 23.23 0.03 4.32
CA PHE A 21 23.21 -1.33 4.88
C PHE A 21 24.20 -2.26 4.16
N PRO A 22 25.51 -1.91 4.10
CA PRO A 22 26.51 -2.64 3.31
C PRO A 22 26.69 -4.08 3.80
N GLU A 23 26.53 -4.32 5.10
CA GLU A 23 26.66 -5.62 5.75
C GLU A 23 25.49 -6.58 5.43
N PHE A 24 24.30 -6.05 5.16
CA PHE A 24 23.09 -6.86 4.90
C PHE A 24 22.81 -7.07 3.41
N ILE A 25 23.13 -6.06 2.56
CA ILE A 25 22.84 -6.12 1.12
C ILE A 25 24.05 -6.66 0.40
N LYS A 26 24.04 -7.94 0.07
CA LYS A 26 25.13 -8.62 -0.65
C LYS A 26 24.83 -8.81 -2.15
N SER A 27 23.56 -8.88 -2.51
CA SER A 27 23.10 -9.09 -3.88
C SER A 27 23.24 -7.85 -4.76
N LYS A 28 23.29 -8.03 -6.10
CA LYS A 28 23.29 -6.94 -7.10
C LYS A 28 21.95 -6.19 -7.22
N ILE A 29 20.89 -6.73 -6.60
CA ILE A 29 19.56 -6.13 -6.48
C ILE A 29 19.11 -6.21 -5.02
N ILE A 30 18.11 -5.41 -4.63
CA ILE A 30 17.57 -5.48 -3.27
C ILE A 30 16.67 -6.69 -3.13
N LYS A 31 17.06 -7.65 -2.30
CA LYS A 31 16.25 -8.83 -1.96
C LYS A 31 15.49 -8.61 -0.67
N LYS A 32 14.23 -9.07 -0.63
CA LYS A 32 13.37 -8.93 0.56
C LYS A 32 13.92 -9.60 1.81
N ASN A 33 14.58 -10.76 1.66
CA ASN A 33 15.21 -11.47 2.78
C ASN A 33 16.37 -10.67 3.38
N GLU A 34 17.20 -10.03 2.57
CA GLU A 34 18.29 -9.17 3.05
C GLU A 34 17.75 -7.98 3.86
N LEU A 35 16.69 -7.33 3.36
CA LEU A 35 15.98 -6.28 4.12
C LEU A 35 15.35 -6.80 5.40
N ALA A 36 14.77 -8.01 5.38
CA ALA A 36 14.18 -8.61 6.56
C ALA A 36 15.22 -8.89 7.64
N ILE A 37 16.42 -9.35 7.28
CA ILE A 37 17.56 -9.56 8.19
C ILE A 37 17.99 -8.20 8.78
N ALA A 38 18.15 -7.16 7.96
CA ALA A 38 18.51 -5.83 8.42
C ALA A 38 17.47 -5.24 9.40
N ILE A 39 16.17 -5.43 9.14
CA ILE A 39 15.08 -4.98 10.02
C ILE A 39 15.06 -5.80 11.32
N LYS A 40 15.32 -7.11 11.26
CA LYS A 40 15.41 -7.99 12.44
C LYS A 40 16.56 -7.59 13.35
N ALA A 41 17.71 -7.25 12.79
CA ALA A 41 18.88 -6.79 13.53
C ALA A 41 18.62 -5.48 14.30
N ASN A 42 17.88 -4.55 13.70
CA ASN A 42 17.47 -3.31 14.37
C ASN A 42 16.14 -2.80 13.78
N LYS A 43 15.09 -2.72 14.63
CA LYS A 43 13.76 -2.22 14.24
C LYS A 43 13.78 -0.79 13.66
N LYS A 44 14.75 0.06 14.07
CA LYS A 44 14.93 1.42 13.52
C LYS A 44 15.31 1.40 12.03
N ASN A 45 15.84 0.28 11.52
CA ASN A 45 16.21 0.12 10.10
C ASN A 45 14.99 0.13 9.18
N LEU A 46 13.83 -0.30 9.66
CA LEU A 46 12.57 -0.18 8.90
C LEU A 46 12.29 1.28 8.52
N LYS A 47 12.43 2.20 9.47
CA LYS A 47 12.25 3.64 9.20
C LYS A 47 13.28 4.14 8.19
N LYS A 48 14.56 3.81 8.36
CA LYS A 48 15.64 4.23 7.44
C LYS A 48 15.41 3.73 6.01
N ILE A 49 14.93 2.48 5.85
CA ILE A 49 14.55 1.92 4.56
C ILE A 49 13.36 2.68 3.96
N SER A 50 12.34 2.94 4.77
CA SER A 50 11.15 3.70 4.36
C SER A 50 11.50 5.11 3.91
N ASP A 51 12.38 5.81 4.60
CA ASP A 51 12.84 7.17 4.26
C ASP A 51 13.56 7.22 2.89
N ILE A 52 14.19 6.12 2.49
CA ILE A 52 14.80 6.00 1.15
C ILE A 52 13.75 5.66 0.08
N VAL A 53 12.83 4.75 0.39
CA VAL A 53 11.90 4.18 -0.60
C VAL A 53 10.70 5.09 -0.86
N HIS A 54 10.14 5.74 0.17
CA HIS A 54 8.91 6.55 0.04
C HIS A 54 9.04 7.72 -0.96
N PRO A 55 10.14 8.49 -0.99
CA PRO A 55 10.30 9.54 -2.02
C PRO A 55 10.28 8.98 -3.45
N ILE A 56 10.85 7.80 -3.66
CA ILE A 56 10.87 7.15 -4.97
C ILE A 56 9.45 6.70 -5.37
N VAL A 57 8.70 6.11 -4.42
CA VAL A 57 7.29 5.73 -4.65
C VAL A 57 6.46 6.98 -4.99
N ARG A 58 6.62 8.08 -4.24
CA ARG A 58 5.90 9.34 -4.52
C ARG A 58 6.23 9.89 -5.91
N LYS A 59 7.51 9.89 -6.29
CA LYS A 59 7.92 10.32 -7.64
C LYS A 59 7.24 9.48 -8.72
N ARG A 60 7.23 8.15 -8.58
CA ARG A 60 6.56 7.25 -9.54
C ARG A 60 5.05 7.46 -9.57
N MET A 61 4.42 7.65 -8.42
CA MET A 61 3.00 7.99 -8.33
C MET A 61 2.68 9.29 -9.08
N ASN A 62 3.49 10.34 -8.91
CA ASN A 62 3.30 11.60 -9.63
C ASN A 62 3.49 11.44 -11.16
N LEU A 63 4.46 10.62 -11.58
CA LEU A 63 4.63 10.29 -12.99
C LEU A 63 3.43 9.51 -13.55
N PHE A 64 2.87 8.59 -12.75
CA PHE A 64 1.67 7.87 -13.12
C PHE A 64 0.47 8.82 -13.29
N PHE A 65 0.28 9.78 -12.39
CA PHE A 65 -0.78 10.80 -12.55
C PHE A 65 -0.57 11.64 -13.82
N LYS A 66 0.66 12.13 -14.06
CA LYS A 66 0.97 12.91 -15.27
C LYS A 66 0.66 12.11 -16.54
N LYS A 67 1.04 10.83 -16.58
CA LYS A 67 0.77 9.95 -17.73
C LYS A 67 -0.72 9.68 -17.95
N ASN A 68 -1.52 9.69 -16.90
CA ASN A 68 -2.94 9.40 -16.94
C ASN A 68 -3.83 10.64 -16.75
N LYS A 69 -3.31 11.87 -16.96
CA LYS A 69 -4.05 13.11 -16.76
C LYS A 69 -5.33 13.24 -17.59
N HIS A 70 -5.37 12.55 -18.73
CA HIS A 70 -6.52 12.50 -19.66
C HIS A 70 -7.60 11.50 -19.22
N LYS A 71 -7.35 10.67 -18.22
CA LYS A 71 -8.32 9.70 -17.71
C LYS A 71 -9.28 10.40 -16.74
N GLN A 72 -10.57 10.10 -16.87
CA GLN A 72 -11.60 10.61 -15.95
C GLN A 72 -11.35 10.20 -14.51
N MET A 73 -10.78 9.01 -14.29
CA MET A 73 -10.50 8.46 -12.96
C MET A 73 -9.28 7.54 -13.01
N VAL A 74 -8.46 7.61 -11.98
CA VAL A 74 -7.39 6.64 -11.71
C VAL A 74 -7.56 6.07 -10.32
N ILE A 75 -7.31 4.77 -10.18
CA ILE A 75 -7.42 4.06 -8.91
C ILE A 75 -6.04 3.63 -8.47
N LEU A 76 -5.71 3.90 -7.21
CA LEU A 76 -4.45 3.49 -6.59
C LEU A 76 -4.73 2.48 -5.48
N ASP A 77 -4.12 1.31 -5.57
CA ASP A 77 -4.05 0.34 -4.48
C ASP A 77 -2.65 0.38 -3.86
N ILE A 78 -2.52 1.12 -2.77
CA ILE A 78 -1.25 1.34 -2.10
C ILE A 78 -1.30 0.69 -0.70
N PRO A 79 -0.51 -0.35 -0.45
CA PRO A 79 -0.39 -0.92 0.89
C PRO A 79 0.09 0.11 1.91
N LEU A 80 -0.53 0.12 3.09
CA LEU A 80 -0.17 1.04 4.18
C LEU A 80 -0.26 2.53 3.78
N LEU A 81 -1.22 2.86 2.90
CA LEU A 81 -1.45 4.22 2.40
C LEU A 81 -1.58 5.24 3.54
N VAL A 82 -2.39 4.91 4.54
CA VAL A 82 -2.70 5.78 5.68
C VAL A 82 -1.52 5.89 6.63
N GLU A 83 -0.87 4.78 6.93
CA GLU A 83 0.30 4.71 7.80
C GLU A 83 1.47 5.54 7.26
N ASN A 84 1.66 5.51 5.96
CA ASN A 84 2.76 6.19 5.27
C ASN A 84 2.38 7.60 4.80
N LYS A 85 1.15 8.07 5.08
CA LYS A 85 0.64 9.38 4.66
C LYS A 85 0.87 9.62 3.15
N LEU A 86 0.57 8.60 2.32
CA LEU A 86 0.75 8.65 0.86
C LEU A 86 -0.50 9.17 0.13
N TYR A 87 -1.33 9.94 0.80
CA TYR A 87 -2.53 10.57 0.25
C TYR A 87 -2.58 12.05 0.62
N ASP A 88 -3.33 12.82 -0.13
CA ASP A 88 -3.64 14.22 0.18
C ASP A 88 -5.17 14.47 0.10
N LYS A 89 -5.59 15.71 0.34
CA LYS A 89 -7.00 16.10 0.36
C LYS A 89 -7.72 15.95 -0.99
N LYS A 90 -6.98 15.81 -2.10
CA LYS A 90 -7.53 15.62 -3.44
C LYS A 90 -7.91 14.17 -3.74
N PHE A 91 -7.59 13.23 -2.86
CA PHE A 91 -7.88 11.82 -3.05
C PHE A 91 -9.20 11.46 -2.39
N PHE A 92 -10.04 10.77 -3.12
CA PHE A 92 -11.17 10.04 -2.55
C PHE A 92 -10.65 8.74 -1.95
N LEU A 93 -10.70 8.66 -0.62
CA LEU A 93 -10.30 7.45 0.09
C LEU A 93 -11.48 6.49 0.19
N ILE A 94 -11.27 5.25 -0.26
CA ILE A 94 -12.27 4.19 -0.21
C ILE A 94 -11.82 3.14 0.80
N PHE A 95 -12.60 2.94 1.85
CA PHE A 95 -12.37 1.88 2.83
C PHE A 95 -13.10 0.62 2.43
N VAL A 96 -12.37 -0.47 2.20
CA VAL A 96 -12.96 -1.78 1.89
C VAL A 96 -13.11 -2.57 3.19
N GLN A 97 -14.33 -2.66 3.69
CA GLN A 97 -14.68 -3.38 4.92
C GLN A 97 -15.04 -4.83 4.61
N SER A 98 -14.44 -5.77 5.35
CA SER A 98 -14.76 -7.19 5.29
C SER A 98 -14.91 -7.78 6.69
N LYS A 99 -15.69 -8.85 6.83
CA LYS A 99 -15.81 -9.59 8.10
C LYS A 99 -14.45 -10.21 8.46
N ILE A 100 -14.04 -10.06 9.73
CA ILE A 100 -12.73 -10.52 10.21
C ILE A 100 -12.53 -12.03 10.00
N ASN A 101 -13.58 -12.82 10.15
CA ASN A 101 -13.52 -14.27 9.93
C ASN A 101 -13.18 -14.61 8.48
N GLU A 102 -13.74 -13.88 7.51
CA GLU A 102 -13.43 -14.08 6.09
C GLU A 102 -12.01 -13.63 5.74
N ILE A 103 -11.56 -12.53 6.34
CA ILE A 103 -10.16 -12.10 6.22
C ILE A 103 -9.22 -13.18 6.75
N ASN A 104 -9.50 -13.73 7.94
CA ASN A 104 -8.67 -14.76 8.56
C ASN A 104 -8.66 -16.05 7.75
N LYS A 105 -9.81 -16.50 7.21
CA LYS A 105 -9.88 -17.66 6.30
C LYS A 105 -8.97 -17.47 5.09
N ARG A 106 -8.99 -16.30 4.47
CA ARG A 106 -8.15 -15.98 3.29
C ARG A 106 -6.67 -15.89 3.63
N LEU A 107 -6.34 -15.31 4.77
CA LEU A 107 -4.96 -15.21 5.23
C LEU A 107 -4.37 -16.61 5.48
N LYS A 108 -5.12 -17.52 6.09
CA LYS A 108 -4.69 -18.91 6.33
C LYS A 108 -4.37 -19.69 5.03
N LYS A 109 -5.02 -19.35 3.91
CA LYS A 109 -4.78 -19.97 2.59
C LYS A 109 -3.54 -19.42 1.87
N ARG A 110 -2.87 -18.38 2.39
CA ARG A 110 -1.67 -17.83 1.75
C ARG A 110 -0.45 -18.73 2.00
N PRO A 111 0.41 -18.94 0.98
CA PRO A 111 1.68 -19.62 1.21
C PRO A 111 2.48 -18.84 2.28
N PHE A 112 3.19 -19.60 3.12
CA PHE A 112 3.98 -19.04 4.24
C PHE A 112 3.14 -18.29 5.29
N TYR A 113 1.86 -18.68 5.51
CA TYR A 113 1.05 -18.15 6.58
C TYR A 113 1.74 -18.36 7.93
N ASN A 114 1.90 -17.27 8.68
CA ASN A 114 2.40 -17.28 10.06
C ASN A 114 1.58 -16.31 10.90
N LYS A 115 0.86 -16.86 11.90
CA LYS A 115 -0.03 -16.09 12.78
C LYS A 115 0.70 -14.97 13.54
N ASN A 116 1.93 -15.23 14.01
CA ASN A 116 2.71 -14.26 14.78
C ASN A 116 3.16 -13.09 13.89
N ILE A 117 3.61 -13.39 12.66
CA ILE A 117 3.97 -12.36 11.68
C ILE A 117 2.75 -11.48 11.37
N ILE A 118 1.58 -12.08 11.13
CA ILE A 118 0.35 -11.33 10.82
C ILE A 118 -0.07 -10.45 12.00
N ASN A 119 0.00 -10.96 13.22
CA ASN A 119 -0.34 -10.18 14.41
C ASN A 119 0.62 -9.00 14.60
N ASN A 120 1.92 -9.20 14.37
CA ASN A 120 2.90 -8.11 14.43
C ASN A 120 2.66 -7.06 13.35
N LEU A 121 2.34 -7.48 12.12
CA LEU A 121 1.98 -6.55 11.05
C LEU A 121 0.70 -5.77 11.35
N ARG A 122 -0.29 -6.38 11.99
CA ARG A 122 -1.52 -5.69 12.43
C ARG A 122 -1.25 -4.61 13.48
N LYS A 123 -0.35 -4.88 14.43
CA LYS A 123 0.05 -3.89 15.46
C LYS A 123 0.71 -2.64 14.86
N LEU A 124 1.34 -2.77 13.69
CA LEU A 124 1.97 -1.64 12.98
C LEU A 124 0.97 -0.81 12.15
N GLN A 125 -0.24 -1.31 11.99
CA GLN A 125 -1.27 -0.61 11.21
C GLN A 125 -2.11 0.31 12.09
N LYS A 126 -2.59 1.41 11.50
CA LYS A 126 -3.60 2.26 12.12
C LYS A 126 -4.90 1.47 12.34
N PRO A 127 -5.65 1.75 13.42
CA PRO A 127 -6.93 1.11 13.70
C PRO A 127 -7.89 1.19 12.50
N LEU A 128 -8.66 0.12 12.26
CA LEU A 128 -9.64 0.11 11.17
C LEU A 128 -10.71 1.18 11.33
N THR A 129 -11.09 1.50 12.58
CA THR A 129 -12.01 2.59 12.90
C THR A 129 -11.48 3.94 12.44
N TYR A 130 -10.19 4.21 12.68
CA TYR A 130 -9.54 5.42 12.19
C TYR A 130 -9.53 5.47 10.65
N LYS A 131 -9.12 4.37 9.99
CA LYS A 131 -9.10 4.29 8.52
C LYS A 131 -10.49 4.53 7.93
N LYS A 132 -11.53 3.95 8.53
CA LYS A 132 -12.92 4.15 8.12
C LYS A 132 -13.36 5.60 8.29
N LYS A 133 -13.00 6.23 9.43
CA LYS A 133 -13.37 7.63 9.74
C LYS A 133 -12.83 8.63 8.72
N ILE A 134 -11.59 8.43 8.24
CA ILE A 134 -10.95 9.34 7.28
C ILE A 134 -11.29 9.04 5.82
N SER A 135 -12.05 7.98 5.55
CA SER A 135 -12.41 7.59 4.19
C SER A 135 -13.71 8.25 3.75
N ASN A 136 -13.74 8.72 2.50
CA ASN A 136 -14.91 9.32 1.89
C ASN A 136 -16.01 8.29 1.62
N TYR A 137 -15.59 7.06 1.27
CA TYR A 137 -16.50 5.96 0.91
C TYR A 137 -16.15 4.68 1.65
N VAL A 138 -17.17 3.87 1.92
CA VAL A 138 -17.03 2.54 2.53
C VAL A 138 -17.68 1.50 1.63
N ILE A 139 -16.92 0.50 1.19
CA ILE A 139 -17.42 -0.66 0.44
C ILE A 139 -17.48 -1.86 1.37
N LYS A 140 -18.65 -2.47 1.51
CA LYS A 140 -18.82 -3.72 2.26
C LYS A 140 -18.53 -4.91 1.36
N ASN A 141 -17.33 -5.45 1.45
CA ASN A 141 -16.92 -6.62 0.67
C ASN A 141 -17.35 -7.92 1.38
N ASN A 142 -18.45 -8.49 0.90
CA ASN A 142 -18.96 -9.81 1.32
C ASN A 142 -18.48 -10.94 0.40
N PHE A 143 -17.55 -10.64 -0.52
CA PHE A 143 -17.01 -11.53 -1.54
C PHE A 143 -18.05 -12.08 -2.54
N LYS A 144 -19.23 -11.44 -2.64
CA LYS A 144 -20.22 -11.70 -3.69
C LYS A 144 -20.06 -10.68 -4.82
N PRO A 145 -19.63 -11.09 -6.02
CA PRO A 145 -19.26 -10.15 -7.10
C PRO A 145 -20.38 -9.19 -7.51
N LEU A 146 -21.63 -9.67 -7.54
CA LEU A 146 -22.77 -8.86 -8.00
C LEU A 146 -23.08 -7.67 -7.07
N SER A 147 -23.13 -7.91 -5.75
CA SER A 147 -23.38 -6.84 -4.78
C SER A 147 -22.24 -5.81 -4.77
N LEU A 148 -21.00 -6.30 -4.85
CA LEU A 148 -19.83 -5.47 -4.90
C LEU A 148 -19.78 -4.57 -6.16
N ARG A 149 -20.15 -5.11 -7.32
CA ARG A 149 -20.26 -4.34 -8.57
C ARG A 149 -21.28 -3.21 -8.48
N LYS A 150 -22.44 -3.43 -7.83
CA LYS A 150 -23.45 -2.37 -7.62
C LYS A 150 -22.90 -1.23 -6.75
N GLU A 151 -22.26 -1.53 -5.62
CA GLU A 151 -21.65 -0.52 -4.76
C GLU A 151 -20.54 0.26 -5.49
N ILE A 152 -19.65 -0.43 -6.22
CA ILE A 152 -18.58 0.21 -6.98
C ILE A 152 -19.14 1.14 -8.06
N LYS A 153 -20.19 0.71 -8.82
CA LYS A 153 -20.82 1.56 -9.83
C LYS A 153 -21.44 2.81 -9.22
N LYS A 154 -22.08 2.69 -8.04
CA LYS A 154 -22.65 3.83 -7.31
C LYS A 154 -21.56 4.83 -6.93
N ILE A 155 -20.52 4.39 -6.23
CA ILE A 155 -19.40 5.25 -5.80
C ILE A 155 -18.71 5.90 -6.99
N LYS A 156 -18.47 5.16 -8.07
CA LYS A 156 -17.89 5.73 -9.30
C LYS A 156 -18.71 6.90 -9.82
N ARG A 157 -20.03 6.76 -9.89
CA ARG A 157 -20.93 7.81 -10.36
C ARG A 157 -20.91 9.03 -9.46
N GLU A 158 -20.95 8.84 -8.15
CA GLU A 158 -20.88 9.93 -7.16
C GLU A 158 -19.58 10.73 -7.30
N ILE A 159 -18.42 10.06 -7.36
CA ILE A 159 -17.12 10.71 -7.55
C ILE A 159 -17.05 11.51 -8.86
N LEU A 160 -17.61 10.98 -9.94
CA LEU A 160 -17.60 11.66 -11.24
C LEU A 160 -18.52 12.89 -11.23
N ASN A 161 -19.67 12.81 -10.55
CA ASN A 161 -20.61 13.93 -10.41
C ASN A 161 -20.03 15.05 -9.53
N GLU A 162 -19.41 14.74 -8.40
CA GLU A 162 -18.76 15.75 -7.54
C GLU A 162 -17.68 16.53 -8.28
N ARG A 163 -16.97 15.90 -9.24
CA ARG A 163 -15.97 16.58 -10.08
C ARG A 163 -16.57 17.48 -11.16
N SER A 164 -17.78 17.19 -11.60
CA SER A 164 -18.48 18.02 -12.61
C SER A 164 -19.10 19.26 -11.99
N SER A 165 -19.21 19.29 -10.66
CA SER A 165 -19.81 20.39 -9.88
C SER A 165 -18.76 21.31 -9.21
N SER A 166 -17.47 20.99 -9.37
CA SER A 166 -16.31 21.74 -8.84
C SER A 166 -15.49 22.36 -9.95
#